data_4784cc37a7383cf3021a924c2eecabc0
#
_entry.id   4784cc37a7383cf3021a924c2eecabc0
#
_cell.length_a   1.000
_cell.length_b   1.000
_cell.length_c   1.000
_cell.angle_alpha   90.00
_cell.angle_beta   90.00
_cell.angle_gamma   90.00
#
_symmetry.space_group_name_H-M   'P 1'
#
loop_
_entity.id
_entity.type
_entity.pdbx_description
1 polymer ?
#
loop_
_entity_poly.entity_id
_entity_poly.type
_entity_poly.pdbx_seq_one_letter_code
_entity_poly.pdbx_strand_id
1 'polypeptide(L)'
;MQLGCRVGEVLISASGKAHVEAKGGKTTIPFAFSLMTPAKALDRCLECHSKDLSRANIKRSSHTLADVVCSNCHSIHKSGAPRFLLAKTQQRDLCYQCHGNVRAQFSMPFKHRVNEGFMQCSDCHNPHGTFAPTWRMSQRPRLVDQSVGNETPCVKCHADKRGPFTFEHPPVRVEGCETCHNPHGSMNARLLRRPVTFTLCLECHNGAGNFGKQGDGVQLQSISHNMTDRRFQNCTTCHLRIHGSNADPLFLR
;
A
#
# COMPACT_ATOMS: atom_id res chain seq x y z
N MET A 1 10.15 -21.67 27.03
CA MET A 1 10.57 -22.73 26.11
C MET A 1 10.44 -22.17 24.69
N GLN A 2 11.56 -21.68 24.13
CA GLN A 2 11.61 -21.09 22.79
C GLN A 2 11.69 -22.23 21.78
N LEU A 3 10.60 -22.50 21.07
CA LEU A 3 10.62 -23.34 19.88
C LEU A 3 11.15 -22.46 18.71
N GLY A 4 12.46 -22.44 18.55
CA GLY A 4 13.10 -21.83 17.40
C GLY A 4 12.89 -22.70 16.18
N CYS A 5 12.17 -22.23 15.18
CA CYS A 5 12.21 -22.81 13.85
C CYS A 5 13.60 -22.55 13.27
N ARG A 6 14.49 -23.52 13.33
CA ARG A 6 15.75 -23.51 12.58
C ARG A 6 15.44 -23.89 11.13
N VAL A 7 15.90 -23.04 10.21
CA VAL A 7 15.94 -23.35 8.78
C VAL A 7 16.94 -24.51 8.60
N GLY A 8 16.41 -25.71 8.39
CA GLY A 8 17.22 -26.95 8.31
C GLY A 8 16.54 -28.18 8.92
N GLU A 9 15.71 -28.00 9.93
CA GLU A 9 14.89 -29.05 10.49
C GLU A 9 13.42 -28.68 10.35
N VAL A 10 12.80 -29.12 9.27
CA VAL A 10 11.36 -28.99 9.07
C VAL A 10 10.66 -29.99 9.95
N LEU A 11 10.44 -29.64 11.21
CA LEU A 11 9.47 -30.33 12.07
C LEU A 11 8.05 -29.96 11.62
N ILE A 12 7.70 -30.36 10.43
CA ILE A 12 6.32 -30.47 10.00
C ILE A 12 5.82 -31.79 10.58
N SER A 13 5.31 -31.76 11.79
CA SER A 13 4.69 -32.88 12.51
C SER A 13 5.30 -34.30 12.26
N ALA A 14 4.96 -35.31 13.03
CA ALA A 14 5.52 -36.69 12.95
C ALA A 14 5.52 -37.34 11.53
N SER A 15 4.82 -36.77 10.57
CA SER A 15 4.71 -37.21 9.18
C SER A 15 5.81 -36.64 8.25
N GLY A 16 6.55 -35.60 8.65
CA GLY A 16 7.63 -35.04 7.83
C GLY A 16 8.84 -35.95 7.71
N LYS A 17 9.11 -36.79 8.68
CA LYS A 17 10.21 -37.73 8.71
C LYS A 17 10.12 -38.72 7.54
N ALA A 18 8.98 -39.35 7.34
CA ALA A 18 8.76 -40.30 6.24
C ALA A 18 8.95 -39.62 4.86
N HIS A 19 8.58 -38.34 4.72
CA HIS A 19 8.79 -37.60 3.48
C HIS A 19 10.27 -37.32 3.20
N VAL A 20 11.01 -36.94 4.24
CA VAL A 20 12.47 -36.72 4.12
C VAL A 20 13.20 -38.02 3.83
N GLU A 21 12.89 -39.09 4.53
CA GLU A 21 13.48 -40.42 4.34
C GLU A 21 13.20 -40.98 2.94
N ALA A 22 12.00 -40.72 2.41
CA ALA A 22 11.62 -41.10 1.03
C ALA A 22 12.11 -40.09 -0.04
N LYS A 23 13.01 -39.15 0.32
CA LYS A 23 13.56 -38.14 -0.60
C LYS A 23 12.51 -37.39 -1.40
N GLY A 24 11.36 -37.10 -0.79
CA GLY A 24 10.32 -36.27 -1.38
C GLY A 24 9.23 -36.99 -2.15
N GLY A 25 9.00 -38.26 -1.90
CA GLY A 25 7.92 -39.05 -2.54
C GLY A 25 6.52 -38.44 -2.26
N LYS A 26 5.72 -38.28 -3.31
CA LYS A 26 4.38 -37.65 -3.22
C LYS A 26 3.41 -38.33 -2.25
N THR A 27 3.55 -39.64 -2.05
CA THR A 27 2.69 -40.47 -1.21
C THR A 27 3.08 -40.46 0.28
N THR A 28 4.21 -39.86 0.62
CA THR A 28 4.76 -39.86 1.97
C THR A 28 4.35 -38.65 2.81
N ILE A 29 3.64 -37.69 2.22
CA ILE A 29 3.03 -36.58 2.91
C ILE A 29 1.57 -36.89 3.10
N PRO A 30 1.05 -36.94 4.35
CA PRO A 30 -0.37 -37.23 4.63
C PRO A 30 -1.30 -36.11 4.15
N PHE A 31 -0.73 -34.96 3.73
CA PHE A 31 -1.46 -33.84 3.15
C PHE A 31 -0.61 -33.17 2.07
N ALA A 32 -1.16 -33.04 0.88
CA ALA A 32 -0.59 -32.19 -0.16
C ALA A 32 -1.34 -30.84 -0.13
N PHE A 33 -0.61 -29.74 -0.07
CA PHE A 33 -1.23 -28.39 -0.11
C PHE A 33 -2.10 -28.19 -1.35
N SER A 34 -1.75 -28.83 -2.47
CA SER A 34 -2.55 -28.82 -3.71
C SER A 34 -3.91 -29.52 -3.59
N LEU A 35 -4.12 -30.35 -2.57
CA LEU A 35 -5.38 -31.05 -2.32
C LEU A 35 -6.18 -30.42 -1.17
N MET A 36 -5.64 -29.40 -0.54
CA MET A 36 -6.31 -28.67 0.53
C MET A 36 -7.16 -27.54 -0.03
N THR A 37 -8.25 -27.23 0.66
CA THR A 37 -8.95 -25.96 0.45
C THR A 37 -8.02 -24.81 0.86
N PRO A 38 -8.15 -23.62 0.24
CA PRO A 38 -7.35 -22.45 0.60
C PRO A 38 -7.33 -22.13 2.09
N ALA A 39 -8.47 -22.23 2.74
CA ALA A 39 -8.60 -21.99 4.17
C ALA A 39 -7.78 -22.99 5.01
N LYS A 40 -7.86 -24.28 4.69
CA LYS A 40 -7.07 -25.32 5.39
C LYS A 40 -5.56 -25.14 5.16
N ALA A 41 -5.15 -24.80 3.93
CA ALA A 41 -3.75 -24.53 3.63
C ALA A 41 -3.22 -23.33 4.41
N LEU A 42 -4.02 -22.27 4.53
CA LEU A 42 -3.69 -21.09 5.32
C LEU A 42 -3.55 -21.45 6.81
N ASP A 43 -4.52 -22.15 7.38
CA ASP A 43 -4.53 -22.50 8.81
C ASP A 43 -3.31 -23.36 9.17
N ARG A 44 -2.88 -24.27 8.30
CA ARG A 44 -1.66 -25.07 8.51
C ARG A 44 -0.41 -24.21 8.68
N CYS A 45 -0.23 -23.21 7.87
CA CYS A 45 0.91 -22.31 8.00
C CYS A 45 0.80 -21.46 9.29
N LEU A 46 -0.41 -21.03 9.63
CA LEU A 46 -0.68 -20.18 10.78
C LEU A 46 -0.52 -20.90 12.13
N GLU A 47 -0.55 -22.22 12.19
CA GLU A 47 -0.23 -22.97 13.42
C GLU A 47 1.13 -22.52 14.01
N CYS A 48 2.10 -22.19 13.15
CA CYS A 48 3.40 -21.70 13.59
C CYS A 48 3.61 -20.20 13.31
N HIS A 49 3.02 -19.69 12.23
CA HIS A 49 3.28 -18.33 11.71
C HIS A 49 2.25 -17.29 12.13
N SER A 50 1.39 -17.55 13.12
CA SER A 50 0.35 -16.61 13.58
C SER A 50 0.85 -15.45 14.45
N LYS A 51 2.02 -15.59 15.08
CA LYS A 51 2.50 -14.65 16.10
C LYS A 51 3.11 -13.35 15.55
N ASP A 52 3.35 -13.25 14.26
CA ASP A 52 3.98 -12.08 13.65
C ASP A 52 2.90 -11.05 13.30
N LEU A 53 3.09 -9.82 13.76
CA LEU A 53 2.16 -8.71 13.53
C LEU A 53 1.93 -8.41 12.05
N SER A 54 2.92 -8.65 11.18
CA SER A 54 2.75 -8.46 9.74
C SER A 54 1.65 -9.33 9.13
N ARG A 55 1.26 -10.40 9.81
CA ARG A 55 0.21 -11.35 9.40
C ARG A 55 -1.06 -11.27 10.23
N ALA A 56 -1.18 -10.30 11.13
CA ALA A 56 -2.33 -10.19 12.04
C ALA A 56 -3.69 -10.12 11.29
N ASN A 57 -3.69 -9.55 10.08
CA ASN A 57 -4.89 -9.38 9.27
C ASN A 57 -5.02 -10.36 8.10
N ILE A 58 -4.15 -11.38 8.03
CA ILE A 58 -4.06 -12.23 6.85
C ILE A 58 -5.38 -12.92 6.50
N LYS A 59 -6.12 -13.39 7.48
CA LYS A 59 -7.44 -14.04 7.28
C LYS A 59 -8.50 -13.13 6.67
N ARG A 60 -8.31 -11.80 6.77
CA ARG A 60 -9.21 -10.78 6.23
C ARG A 60 -8.58 -10.04 5.04
N SER A 61 -7.40 -10.44 4.62
CA SER A 61 -6.73 -9.82 3.48
C SER A 61 -7.49 -10.09 2.18
N SER A 62 -7.38 -9.17 1.23
CA SER A 62 -7.98 -9.36 -0.09
C SER A 62 -7.38 -10.57 -0.82
N HIS A 63 -6.13 -10.91 -0.54
CA HIS A 63 -5.49 -12.10 -1.08
C HIS A 63 -6.20 -13.36 -0.56
N THR A 64 -6.39 -13.48 0.74
CA THR A 64 -7.10 -14.63 1.33
C THR A 64 -8.55 -14.72 0.86
N LEU A 65 -9.24 -13.57 0.75
CA LEU A 65 -10.61 -13.53 0.23
C LEU A 65 -10.71 -13.91 -1.26
N ALA A 66 -9.61 -13.83 -1.99
CA ALA A 66 -9.46 -14.27 -3.38
C ALA A 66 -8.77 -15.65 -3.49
N ASP A 67 -8.80 -16.46 -2.44
CA ASP A 67 -8.22 -17.80 -2.38
C ASP A 67 -6.71 -17.87 -2.64
N VAL A 68 -6.01 -16.75 -2.52
CA VAL A 68 -4.54 -16.70 -2.60
C VAL A 68 -3.95 -17.15 -1.27
N VAL A 69 -3.19 -18.23 -1.29
CA VAL A 69 -2.58 -18.85 -0.11
C VAL A 69 -1.07 -18.61 -0.06
N CYS A 70 -0.46 -18.95 1.07
CA CYS A 70 0.97 -18.72 1.32
C CYS A 70 1.87 -19.26 0.20
N SER A 71 1.58 -20.46 -0.32
CA SER A 71 2.37 -21.11 -1.36
C SER A 71 2.28 -20.47 -2.74
N ASN A 72 1.33 -19.56 -2.97
CA ASN A 72 1.30 -18.79 -4.21
C ASN A 72 2.44 -17.76 -4.27
N CYS A 73 2.91 -17.32 -3.11
CA CYS A 73 3.98 -16.32 -3.00
C CYS A 73 5.28 -16.90 -2.42
N HIS A 74 5.18 -17.86 -1.50
CA HIS A 74 6.30 -18.44 -0.79
C HIS A 74 6.58 -19.88 -1.26
N SER A 75 7.86 -20.20 -1.49
CA SER A 75 8.30 -21.55 -1.83
C SER A 75 9.19 -22.10 -0.72
N ILE A 76 8.67 -23.07 0.03
CA ILE A 76 9.37 -23.66 1.18
C ILE A 76 10.53 -24.60 0.78
N HIS A 77 10.47 -25.18 -0.41
CA HIS A 77 11.50 -26.11 -0.88
C HIS A 77 12.47 -25.49 -1.89
N LYS A 78 12.03 -24.49 -2.63
CA LYS A 78 12.78 -23.94 -3.76
C LYS A 78 12.54 -22.43 -3.87
N SER A 79 13.05 -21.73 -2.86
CA SER A 79 12.94 -20.27 -2.84
C SER A 79 13.75 -19.65 -3.98
N GLY A 80 13.15 -18.66 -4.65
CA GLY A 80 13.84 -17.82 -5.62
C GLY A 80 14.62 -16.68 -4.97
N ALA A 81 14.31 -16.37 -3.70
CA ALA A 81 14.93 -15.27 -2.95
C ALA A 81 15.51 -15.75 -1.62
N PRO A 82 16.67 -15.21 -1.18
CA PRO A 82 17.34 -15.63 0.05
C PRO A 82 16.56 -15.24 1.32
N ARG A 83 15.66 -14.26 1.23
CA ARG A 83 14.83 -13.82 2.35
C ARG A 83 13.36 -14.06 2.06
N PHE A 84 12.61 -14.37 3.11
CA PHE A 84 11.15 -14.56 3.09
C PHE A 84 10.65 -15.71 2.23
N LEU A 85 11.52 -16.57 1.72
CA LEU A 85 11.18 -17.73 0.89
C LEU A 85 10.30 -17.38 -0.32
N LEU A 86 10.44 -16.20 -0.93
CA LEU A 86 9.66 -15.82 -2.09
C LEU A 86 9.98 -16.74 -3.29
N ALA A 87 8.96 -17.08 -4.06
CA ALA A 87 9.06 -17.93 -5.23
C ALA A 87 9.81 -17.28 -6.41
N LYS A 88 10.03 -15.98 -6.36
CA LYS A 88 10.80 -15.21 -7.34
C LYS A 88 11.92 -14.43 -6.68
N THR A 89 13.00 -14.23 -7.39
CA THR A 89 14.17 -13.46 -6.92
C THR A 89 13.80 -11.99 -6.66
N GLN A 90 13.02 -11.41 -7.54
CA GLN A 90 12.55 -10.03 -7.40
C GLN A 90 11.07 -10.02 -7.00
N GLN A 91 10.76 -9.28 -5.95
CA GLN A 91 9.39 -9.18 -5.44
C GLN A 91 8.41 -8.67 -6.51
N ARG A 92 8.81 -7.69 -7.33
CA ARG A 92 7.97 -7.17 -8.42
C ARG A 92 7.57 -8.25 -9.41
N ASP A 93 8.50 -9.18 -9.76
CA ASP A 93 8.22 -10.25 -10.73
C ASP A 93 7.23 -11.27 -10.18
N LEU A 94 7.17 -11.41 -8.85
CA LEU A 94 6.15 -12.19 -8.18
C LEU A 94 4.78 -11.51 -8.25
N CYS A 95 4.72 -10.25 -7.85
CA CYS A 95 3.47 -9.48 -7.79
C CYS A 95 2.85 -9.28 -9.18
N TYR A 96 3.66 -9.01 -10.18
CA TYR A 96 3.21 -8.75 -11.55
C TYR A 96 2.59 -9.96 -12.26
N GLN A 97 2.72 -11.17 -11.72
CA GLN A 97 2.03 -12.33 -12.27
C GLN A 97 0.51 -12.16 -12.26
N CYS A 98 -0.01 -11.45 -11.26
CA CYS A 98 -1.43 -11.15 -11.12
C CYS A 98 -1.74 -9.65 -11.29
N HIS A 99 -0.80 -8.75 -10.91
CA HIS A 99 -0.96 -7.31 -10.95
C HIS A 99 -0.32 -6.68 -12.21
N GLY A 100 -0.62 -7.22 -13.39
CA GLY A 100 -0.05 -6.75 -14.66
C GLY A 100 -0.39 -5.28 -15.00
N ASN A 101 -1.56 -4.80 -14.61
CA ASN A 101 -1.96 -3.41 -14.74
C ASN A 101 -1.04 -2.45 -13.97
N VAL A 102 -0.58 -2.87 -12.79
CA VAL A 102 0.34 -2.08 -11.95
C VAL A 102 1.73 -2.02 -12.61
N ARG A 103 2.16 -3.12 -13.25
CA ARG A 103 3.39 -3.12 -14.05
C ARG A 103 3.37 -2.03 -15.13
N ALA A 104 2.25 -1.88 -15.83
CA ALA A 104 2.09 -0.85 -16.85
C ALA A 104 2.19 0.57 -16.25
N GLN A 105 1.61 0.79 -15.07
CA GLN A 105 1.71 2.07 -14.37
C GLN A 105 3.17 2.40 -14.01
N PHE A 106 3.95 1.46 -13.49
CA PHE A 106 5.38 1.65 -13.20
C PHE A 106 6.26 1.78 -14.45
N SER A 107 5.69 1.71 -15.65
CA SER A 107 6.38 2.00 -16.90
C SER A 107 6.12 3.42 -17.43
N MET A 108 5.29 4.21 -16.74
CA MET A 108 5.02 5.60 -17.10
C MET A 108 6.24 6.50 -16.88
N PRO A 109 6.28 7.69 -17.53
CA PRO A 109 7.42 8.62 -17.44
C PRO A 109 7.76 9.06 -16.02
N PHE A 110 6.73 9.37 -15.22
CA PHE A 110 6.87 9.76 -13.82
C PHE A 110 6.37 8.61 -12.95
N LYS A 111 7.25 8.07 -12.10
CA LYS A 111 6.97 6.86 -11.32
C LYS A 111 7.90 6.74 -10.12
N HIS A 112 7.51 5.97 -9.14
CA HIS A 112 8.49 5.42 -8.20
C HIS A 112 9.30 4.30 -8.88
N ARG A 113 10.59 4.20 -8.54
CA ARG A 113 11.54 3.31 -9.24
C ARG A 113 11.47 1.86 -8.76
N VAL A 114 10.27 1.26 -8.82
CA VAL A 114 10.06 -0.15 -8.47
C VAL A 114 10.63 -1.08 -9.54
N ASN A 115 10.43 -0.74 -10.83
CA ASN A 115 10.96 -1.53 -11.93
C ASN A 115 12.50 -1.54 -11.98
N GLU A 116 13.12 -0.49 -11.49
CA GLU A 116 14.57 -0.36 -11.40
C GLU A 116 15.16 -1.00 -10.11
N GLY A 117 14.29 -1.44 -9.20
CA GLY A 117 14.69 -2.15 -7.98
C GLY A 117 15.07 -1.26 -6.79
N PHE A 118 14.87 0.05 -6.87
CA PHE A 118 15.13 0.97 -5.76
C PHE A 118 14.06 0.90 -4.67
N MET A 119 12.86 0.44 -5.01
CA MET A 119 11.75 0.23 -4.10
C MET A 119 11.09 -1.11 -4.37
N GLN A 120 10.44 -1.64 -3.34
CA GLN A 120 9.67 -2.87 -3.42
C GLN A 120 8.18 -2.59 -3.14
N CYS A 121 7.32 -3.47 -3.61
CA CYS A 121 5.88 -3.37 -3.37
C CYS A 121 5.57 -3.34 -1.86
N SER A 122 6.33 -4.12 -1.07
CA SER A 122 6.17 -4.18 0.39
C SER A 122 6.64 -2.93 1.14
N ASP A 123 7.31 -1.98 0.51
CA ASP A 123 7.64 -0.71 1.15
C ASP A 123 6.37 0.13 1.39
N CYS A 124 5.34 -0.11 0.57
CA CYS A 124 4.06 0.57 0.64
C CYS A 124 2.88 -0.37 0.98
N HIS A 125 2.93 -1.64 0.59
CA HIS A 125 1.83 -2.59 0.74
C HIS A 125 2.19 -3.75 1.66
N ASN A 126 1.22 -4.16 2.50
CA ASN A 126 1.32 -5.42 3.21
C ASN A 126 0.45 -6.48 2.51
N PRO A 127 1.05 -7.46 1.81
CA PRO A 127 0.27 -8.50 1.12
C PRO A 127 -0.51 -9.42 2.06
N HIS A 128 -0.16 -9.42 3.34
CA HIS A 128 -0.86 -10.20 4.37
C HIS A 128 -2.07 -9.45 4.96
N GLY A 129 -2.37 -8.25 4.48
CA GLY A 129 -3.49 -7.44 4.96
C GLY A 129 -3.07 -6.39 5.98
N THR A 130 -3.87 -5.34 6.07
CA THR A 130 -3.65 -4.20 6.96
C THR A 130 -4.89 -3.94 7.82
N PHE A 131 -4.71 -3.28 8.94
CA PHE A 131 -5.82 -2.70 9.69
C PHE A 131 -6.39 -1.52 8.92
N ALA A 132 -7.69 -1.55 8.70
CA ALA A 132 -8.41 -0.45 8.09
C ALA A 132 -9.42 0.10 9.10
N PRO A 133 -9.09 1.18 9.81
CA PRO A 133 -9.94 1.69 10.88
C PRO A 133 -11.27 2.28 10.37
N THR A 134 -11.37 2.61 9.08
CA THR A 134 -12.59 3.12 8.47
C THR A 134 -12.88 2.48 7.11
N TRP A 135 -14.14 2.53 6.65
CA TRP A 135 -14.52 2.02 5.34
C TRP A 135 -13.77 2.72 4.18
N ARG A 136 -13.46 4.01 4.31
CA ARG A 136 -12.64 4.75 3.32
C ARG A 136 -11.21 4.23 3.30
N MET A 137 -10.65 3.93 4.45
CA MET A 137 -9.32 3.32 4.56
C MET A 137 -9.32 1.86 4.12
N SER A 138 -10.45 1.15 4.23
CA SER A 138 -10.59 -0.18 3.66
C SER A 138 -10.56 -0.19 2.14
N GLN A 139 -10.94 0.92 1.52
CA GLN A 139 -10.81 1.13 0.08
C GLN A 139 -9.41 1.55 -0.35
N ARG A 140 -8.57 2.04 0.58
CA ARG A 140 -7.14 2.19 0.32
C ARG A 140 -6.52 0.81 0.38
N PRO A 141 -6.22 0.17 -0.73
CA PRO A 141 -5.79 -1.19 -0.65
C PRO A 141 -4.42 -1.27 -0.01
N ARG A 142 -4.42 -1.52 1.38
CA ARG A 142 -3.36 -2.43 1.68
C ARG A 142 -2.01 -1.79 1.77
N LEU A 143 -1.98 -0.51 2.08
CA LEU A 143 -0.75 0.17 2.45
C LEU A 143 -0.21 -0.45 3.73
N VAL A 144 1.08 -0.49 3.88
CA VAL A 144 1.72 -0.98 5.11
C VAL A 144 1.19 -0.16 6.27
N ASP A 145 0.56 -0.83 7.21
CA ASP A 145 0.15 -0.20 8.45
C ASP A 145 1.41 0.25 9.20
N GLN A 146 1.50 1.53 9.40
CA GLN A 146 2.53 2.12 10.23
C GLN A 146 2.05 2.14 11.66
N SER A 147 1.77 1.03 12.23
CA SER A 147 1.40 0.64 13.58
C SER A 147 1.33 1.71 14.70
N VAL A 148 1.65 2.94 14.42
CA VAL A 148 1.57 4.09 15.33
C VAL A 148 0.96 5.25 14.55
N GLY A 149 -0.37 5.38 14.61
CA GLY A 149 -1.03 6.64 14.32
C GLY A 149 -1.62 6.86 12.92
N ASN A 150 -2.14 5.86 12.21
CA ASN A 150 -2.87 6.05 10.94
C ASN A 150 -2.09 6.77 9.81
N GLU A 151 -0.78 6.76 9.86
CA GLU A 151 0.05 7.42 8.87
C GLU A 151 0.12 6.62 7.57
N THR A 152 0.07 7.32 6.45
CA THR A 152 0.29 6.67 5.16
C THR A 152 1.76 6.30 5.00
N PRO A 153 2.11 5.23 4.29
CA PRO A 153 3.51 4.84 4.08
C PRO A 153 4.31 5.88 3.31
N CYS A 154 3.64 6.80 2.61
CA CYS A 154 4.28 7.87 1.85
C CYS A 154 5.20 8.73 2.71
N VAL A 155 4.76 9.07 3.92
CA VAL A 155 5.49 9.98 4.82
C VAL A 155 6.72 9.35 5.48
N LYS A 156 7.00 8.07 5.26
CA LYS A 156 8.30 7.48 5.63
C LYS A 156 9.45 8.14 4.87
N CYS A 157 9.23 8.42 3.60
CA CYS A 157 10.22 9.03 2.72
C CYS A 157 9.92 10.52 2.49
N HIS A 158 8.64 10.89 2.41
CA HIS A 158 8.17 12.27 2.26
C HIS A 158 7.87 12.90 3.62
N ALA A 159 8.85 12.87 4.52
CA ALA A 159 8.69 13.31 5.91
C ALA A 159 8.29 14.79 6.04
N ASP A 160 8.68 15.62 5.07
CA ASP A 160 8.33 17.03 4.98
C ASP A 160 6.83 17.29 4.71
N LYS A 161 6.08 16.25 4.33
CA LYS A 161 4.63 16.30 4.10
C LYS A 161 3.82 15.67 5.24
N ARG A 162 4.51 15.24 6.30
CA ARG A 162 3.90 14.45 7.37
C ARG A 162 2.95 15.27 8.25
N GLY A 163 3.30 16.48 8.56
CA GLY A 163 2.65 17.25 9.60
C GLY A 163 3.03 16.80 11.03
N PRO A 164 2.28 17.12 12.07
CA PRO A 164 1.11 18.02 11.98
C PRO A 164 1.50 19.43 11.58
N PHE A 165 0.62 20.09 10.84
CA PHE A 165 0.78 21.51 10.49
C PHE A 165 -0.23 22.36 11.28
N THR A 166 0.10 23.62 11.56
CA THR A 166 -0.83 24.56 12.17
C THR A 166 -2.06 24.77 11.29
N PHE A 167 -1.83 24.85 9.99
CA PHE A 167 -2.88 24.94 8.97
C PHE A 167 -2.75 23.74 8.06
N GLU A 168 -3.68 22.81 8.16
CA GLU A 168 -3.71 21.60 7.36
C GLU A 168 -4.64 21.75 6.17
N HIS A 169 -4.24 21.19 5.03
CA HIS A 169 -5.11 21.07 3.87
C HIS A 169 -5.98 19.80 4.03
N PRO A 170 -7.30 19.95 4.24
CA PRO A 170 -8.16 18.83 4.60
C PRO A 170 -8.05 17.59 3.68
N PRO A 171 -7.99 17.71 2.34
CA PRO A 171 -7.83 16.54 1.47
C PRO A 171 -6.59 15.70 1.78
N VAL A 172 -5.49 16.32 2.19
CA VAL A 172 -4.25 15.60 2.55
C VAL A 172 -4.45 14.75 3.80
N ARG A 173 -5.18 15.28 4.79
CA ARG A 173 -5.43 14.58 6.06
C ARG A 173 -6.54 13.54 5.95
N VAL A 174 -7.64 13.86 5.29
CA VAL A 174 -8.85 13.04 5.29
C VAL A 174 -8.86 12.04 4.14
N GLU A 175 -8.49 12.49 2.94
CA GLU A 175 -8.58 11.66 1.73
C GLU A 175 -7.25 11.03 1.36
N GLY A 176 -6.13 11.69 1.69
CA GLY A 176 -4.77 11.20 1.51
C GLY A 176 -4.10 11.64 0.21
N CYS A 177 -2.87 11.19 0.06
CA CYS A 177 -1.97 11.61 -1.02
C CYS A 177 -2.52 11.25 -2.40
N GLU A 178 -3.25 10.12 -2.50
CA GLU A 178 -3.77 9.59 -3.75
C GLU A 178 -4.92 10.41 -4.33
N THR A 179 -5.47 11.34 -3.56
CA THR A 179 -6.44 12.32 -4.07
C THR A 179 -5.83 13.16 -5.19
N CYS A 180 -4.56 13.46 -5.10
CA CYS A 180 -3.84 14.27 -6.07
C CYS A 180 -2.77 13.51 -6.86
N HIS A 181 -2.21 12.45 -6.30
CA HIS A 181 -1.08 11.71 -6.86
C HIS A 181 -1.42 10.27 -7.23
N ASN A 182 -0.83 9.78 -8.32
CA ASN A 182 -0.85 8.37 -8.71
C ASN A 182 0.49 7.73 -8.34
N PRO A 183 0.62 7.05 -7.18
CA PRO A 183 1.91 6.63 -6.64
C PRO A 183 2.62 5.56 -7.46
N HIS A 184 1.92 4.77 -8.26
CA HIS A 184 2.55 3.78 -9.13
C HIS A 184 3.17 4.42 -10.37
N GLY A 185 2.53 5.44 -10.91
CA GLY A 185 3.02 6.15 -12.08
C GLY A 185 1.98 7.07 -12.69
N SER A 186 2.47 8.07 -13.41
CA SER A 186 1.66 9.06 -14.10
C SER A 186 2.35 9.53 -15.38
N MET A 187 1.57 9.98 -16.34
CA MET A 187 2.06 10.76 -17.49
C MET A 187 2.45 12.18 -17.09
N ASN A 188 2.04 12.63 -15.89
CA ASN A 188 2.19 13.99 -15.43
C ASN A 188 3.30 14.10 -14.39
N ALA A 189 4.08 15.17 -14.45
CA ALA A 189 5.12 15.46 -13.48
C ALA A 189 4.59 15.40 -12.04
N ARG A 190 5.47 15.06 -11.09
CA ARG A 190 5.14 14.92 -9.66
C ARG A 190 4.06 13.87 -9.40
N LEU A 191 3.87 12.93 -10.31
CA LEU A 191 2.86 11.87 -10.23
C LEU A 191 1.41 12.40 -10.14
N LEU A 192 1.14 13.58 -10.66
CA LEU A 192 -0.18 14.19 -10.57
C LEU A 192 -1.20 13.41 -11.41
N ARG A 193 -2.44 13.33 -10.91
CA ARG A 193 -3.57 12.70 -11.61
C ARG A 193 -4.03 13.51 -12.82
N ARG A 194 -3.78 14.82 -12.82
CA ARG A 194 -4.15 15.73 -13.91
C ARG A 194 -2.91 16.38 -14.52
N PRO A 195 -2.90 16.65 -15.82
CA PRO A 195 -1.76 17.25 -16.49
C PRO A 195 -1.52 18.70 -16.07
N VAL A 196 -2.58 19.38 -15.66
CA VAL A 196 -2.53 20.79 -15.25
C VAL A 196 -2.98 20.90 -13.80
N THR A 197 -2.17 21.53 -12.96
CA THR A 197 -2.47 21.72 -11.53
C THR A 197 -3.79 22.46 -11.33
N PHE A 198 -4.06 23.46 -12.16
CA PHE A 198 -5.33 24.21 -12.11
C PHE A 198 -6.56 23.29 -12.19
N THR A 199 -6.61 22.36 -13.14
CA THR A 199 -7.73 21.44 -13.28
C THR A 199 -7.88 20.51 -12.09
N LEU A 200 -6.79 20.14 -11.47
CA LEU A 200 -6.78 19.32 -10.26
C LEU A 200 -7.37 20.10 -9.07
N CYS A 201 -6.97 21.34 -8.89
CA CYS A 201 -7.47 22.20 -7.81
C CYS A 201 -8.97 22.49 -7.97
N LEU A 202 -9.42 22.71 -9.21
CA LEU A 202 -10.83 23.02 -9.51
C LEU A 202 -11.76 21.83 -9.31
N GLU A 203 -11.28 20.60 -9.14
CA GLU A 203 -12.15 19.47 -8.76
C GLU A 203 -12.87 19.76 -7.43
N CYS A 204 -12.28 20.59 -6.56
CA CYS A 204 -12.85 20.99 -5.27
C CYS A 204 -13.06 22.51 -5.15
N HIS A 205 -12.18 23.33 -5.73
CA HIS A 205 -12.20 24.79 -5.62
C HIS A 205 -12.87 25.47 -6.82
N ASN A 206 -13.97 24.93 -7.31
CA ASN A 206 -14.66 25.42 -8.52
C ASN A 206 -15.67 26.55 -8.26
N GLY A 207 -15.83 26.98 -7.02
CA GLY A 207 -16.81 28.02 -6.64
C GLY A 207 -18.28 27.59 -6.73
N ALA A 208 -18.57 26.45 -7.38
CA ALA A 208 -19.92 25.91 -7.53
C ALA A 208 -20.25 24.87 -6.44
N GLY A 209 -19.25 24.38 -5.74
CA GLY A 209 -19.40 23.36 -4.74
C GLY A 209 -19.93 23.94 -3.43
N ASN A 210 -21.03 23.40 -2.94
CA ASN A 210 -21.51 23.57 -1.58
C ASN A 210 -20.57 22.92 -0.54
N PHE A 211 -19.26 23.03 -0.73
CA PHE A 211 -18.28 22.70 0.28
C PHE A 211 -18.30 23.80 1.33
N GLY A 212 -19.03 23.59 2.39
CA GLY A 212 -19.22 24.57 3.45
C GLY A 212 -20.62 25.14 3.52
N LYS A 213 -21.67 24.30 3.40
CA LYS A 213 -22.93 24.66 4.05
C LYS A 213 -22.64 24.84 5.53
N GLN A 214 -23.08 25.96 6.05
CA GLN A 214 -23.06 26.30 7.47
C GLN A 214 -23.44 25.06 8.30
N GLY A 215 -22.50 24.51 9.01
CA GLY A 215 -22.67 23.28 9.81
C GLY A 215 -21.45 22.38 9.89
N ASP A 216 -20.59 22.33 8.86
CA ASP A 216 -19.51 21.35 8.77
C ASP A 216 -18.13 21.93 9.19
N GLY A 217 -18.08 23.09 9.77
CA GLY A 217 -16.85 23.69 10.33
C GLY A 217 -15.79 24.11 9.29
N VAL A 218 -16.03 23.88 8.02
CA VAL A 218 -15.13 24.27 6.93
C VAL A 218 -15.74 25.45 6.18
N GLN A 219 -15.52 26.66 6.65
CA GLN A 219 -15.71 27.83 5.81
C GLN A 219 -14.61 27.86 4.76
N LEU A 220 -14.94 27.51 3.54
CA LEU A 220 -14.14 27.97 2.40
C LEU A 220 -14.29 29.48 2.36
N GLN A 221 -13.22 30.17 2.73
CA GLN A 221 -13.17 31.64 2.61
C GLN A 221 -13.50 32.01 1.17
N SER A 222 -14.26 33.05 0.98
CA SER A 222 -14.59 33.56 -0.34
C SER A 222 -13.34 33.66 -1.19
N ILE A 223 -13.38 33.06 -2.38
CA ILE A 223 -12.26 33.12 -3.32
C ILE A 223 -11.96 34.58 -3.59
N SER A 224 -10.79 35.01 -3.13
CA SER A 224 -10.43 36.45 -3.17
C SER A 224 -9.96 36.91 -4.55
N HIS A 225 -9.89 36.01 -5.54
CA HIS A 225 -9.48 36.34 -6.89
C HIS A 225 -10.30 35.56 -7.94
N ASN A 226 -10.37 36.10 -9.14
CA ASN A 226 -11.12 35.46 -10.24
C ASN A 226 -10.36 34.24 -10.76
N MET A 227 -10.89 33.05 -10.52
CA MET A 227 -10.31 31.77 -10.97
C MET A 227 -10.32 31.60 -12.49
N THR A 228 -11.11 32.38 -13.25
CA THR A 228 -11.10 32.34 -14.71
C THR A 228 -10.01 33.19 -15.34
N ASP A 229 -9.39 34.09 -14.58
CA ASP A 229 -8.30 34.92 -15.04
C ASP A 229 -7.02 34.08 -15.20
N ARG A 230 -6.37 34.18 -16.35
CA ARG A 230 -5.15 33.42 -16.71
C ARG A 230 -4.01 33.59 -15.69
N ARG A 231 -3.93 34.72 -15.00
CA ARG A 231 -2.96 34.98 -13.95
C ARG A 231 -3.07 34.03 -12.76
N PHE A 232 -4.26 33.50 -12.49
CA PHE A 232 -4.56 32.65 -11.35
C PHE A 232 -4.70 31.16 -11.73
N GLN A 233 -4.39 30.76 -12.97
CA GLN A 233 -4.47 29.38 -13.41
C GLN A 233 -3.29 28.51 -13.00
N ASN A 234 -2.26 29.04 -12.34
CA ASN A 234 -1.19 28.27 -11.73
C ASN A 234 -1.20 28.46 -10.21
N CYS A 235 -2.11 27.77 -9.55
CA CYS A 235 -2.36 27.92 -8.11
C CYS A 235 -1.10 27.77 -7.26
N THR A 236 -0.25 26.82 -7.61
CA THR A 236 0.98 26.51 -6.85
C THR A 236 2.12 27.50 -7.04
N THR A 237 1.97 28.52 -7.87
CA THR A 237 2.90 29.64 -7.95
C THR A 237 2.80 30.54 -6.70
N CYS A 238 1.61 30.64 -6.13
CA CYS A 238 1.36 31.43 -4.93
C CYS A 238 1.11 30.53 -3.71
N HIS A 239 0.26 29.49 -3.85
CA HIS A 239 -0.03 28.54 -2.78
C HIS A 239 1.06 27.46 -2.72
N LEU A 240 2.21 27.79 -2.13
CA LEU A 240 3.41 26.96 -2.16
C LEU A 240 3.34 25.77 -1.19
N ARG A 241 2.56 25.88 -0.13
CA ARG A 241 2.50 24.91 0.98
C ARG A 241 1.19 24.15 1.04
N ILE A 242 0.69 23.73 -0.11
CA ILE A 242 -0.62 23.04 -0.24
C ILE A 242 -0.75 21.73 0.56
N HIS A 243 0.32 21.14 1.03
CA HIS A 243 0.27 19.95 1.90
C HIS A 243 0.02 20.30 3.36
N GLY A 244 0.19 21.57 3.72
CA GLY A 244 0.06 22.12 5.06
C GLY A 244 1.11 23.20 5.31
N SER A 245 0.78 24.16 6.14
CA SER A 245 1.64 25.30 6.52
C SER A 245 1.62 25.52 8.02
N ASN A 246 2.76 25.90 8.58
CA ASN A 246 2.84 26.36 9.97
C ASN A 246 2.76 27.90 10.10
N ALA A 247 2.77 28.61 8.99
CA ALA A 247 2.89 30.04 8.96
C ALA A 247 1.65 30.76 8.37
N ASP A 248 0.89 30.12 7.48
CA ASP A 248 -0.11 30.81 6.68
C ASP A 248 -1.31 29.90 6.36
N PRO A 249 -2.54 30.32 6.73
CA PRO A 249 -3.77 29.56 6.45
C PRO A 249 -4.12 29.48 4.96
N LEU A 250 -3.55 30.37 4.13
CA LEU A 250 -3.73 30.34 2.68
C LEU A 250 -2.63 29.55 1.95
N PHE A 251 -1.71 28.93 2.70
CA PHE A 251 -0.62 28.11 2.16
C PHE A 251 0.36 28.88 1.25
N LEU A 252 0.47 30.19 1.38
CA LEU A 252 1.37 31.02 0.59
C LEU A 252 2.84 30.84 1.00
N ARG A 253 3.10 30.39 2.25
CA ARG A 253 4.43 30.18 2.83
C ARG A 253 4.52 28.89 3.61
#